data_a6ba1a0a1fba178c7f380606798cf698
#
_entry.id   a6ba1a0a1fba178c7f380606798cf698
#
_cell.length_a   1.000
_cell.length_b   1.000
_cell.length_c   1.000
_cell.angle_alpha   90.00
_cell.angle_beta   90.00
_cell.angle_gamma   90.00
#
_symmetry.space_group_name_H-M   'P 1'
#
loop_
_entity.id
_entity.type
_entity.pdbx_description
1 polymer ?
#
loop_
_entity_poly.entity_id
_entity_poly.type
_entity_poly.pdbx_seq_one_letter_code
_entity_poly.pdbx_strand_id
1 'polypeptide(L)'
;DANGFVIADIPGLIEGASEGVGLGHQFLRHIERTKLMIHVVDAAGTEGRDPVDDIYKINNELKAYNADIANRPQVIAANKIDAIFTDDDPVQRLKDEFEPQGVKVFPISGITGQGIKELLYYVSNELQHLEQDTIVFEQEYFPEEEIPMNDLPYTVEKEDDMYVVEGPKIEKMLGYTNLDSERGFAFFQKFLKDSGILEQLEEAGIQEG
;
A
#
# COMPACT_ATOMS: atom_id res chain seq x y z
N ASP A 1 27.49 4.22 -5.52
CA ASP A 1 27.33 4.12 -4.07
C ASP A 1 26.15 3.21 -3.77
N ALA A 2 26.41 2.08 -3.11
CA ALA A 2 25.52 0.95 -2.99
C ALA A 2 24.52 1.04 -1.83
N ASN A 3 24.18 2.24 -1.35
CA ASN A 3 23.34 2.45 -0.17
C ASN A 3 21.97 3.03 -0.53
N GLY A 4 21.31 2.45 -1.52
CA GLY A 4 19.92 2.75 -1.81
C GLY A 4 18.98 2.04 -0.82
N PHE A 5 17.80 2.62 -0.59
CA PHE A 5 16.70 1.98 0.14
C PHE A 5 15.42 2.08 -0.67
N VAL A 6 14.44 1.25 -0.34
CA VAL A 6 13.15 1.22 -1.04
C VAL A 6 12.13 1.99 -0.21
N ILE A 7 11.39 2.88 -0.86
CA ILE A 7 10.22 3.55 -0.29
C ILE A 7 9.01 2.89 -0.92
N ALA A 8 8.09 2.41 -0.09
CA ALA A 8 6.79 1.94 -0.53
C ALA A 8 5.75 3.03 -0.23
N ASP A 9 4.99 3.41 -1.24
CA ASP A 9 3.81 4.24 -1.04
C ASP A 9 2.70 3.39 -0.45
N ILE A 10 2.09 3.89 0.63
CA ILE A 10 0.99 3.24 1.34
C ILE A 10 -0.22 4.16 1.21
N PRO A 11 -0.94 4.12 0.09
CA PRO A 11 -2.08 4.99 -0.15
C PRO A 11 -3.19 4.68 0.85
N GLY A 12 -3.68 5.72 1.52
CA GLY A 12 -4.95 5.65 2.24
C GLY A 12 -4.94 4.88 3.56
N LEU A 13 -3.99 5.16 4.46
CA LEU A 13 -4.32 5.11 5.88
C LEU A 13 -5.35 6.22 6.14
N ILE A 14 -6.59 5.96 5.73
CA ILE A 14 -7.73 6.86 5.85
C ILE A 14 -8.67 6.27 6.89
N GLU A 15 -9.32 7.15 7.64
CA GLU A 15 -10.36 6.88 8.60
C GLU A 15 -11.19 5.65 8.24
N GLY A 16 -11.21 4.62 9.12
CA GLY A 16 -12.03 3.43 8.96
C GLY A 16 -11.33 2.17 8.45
N ALA A 17 -10.02 2.17 8.26
CA ALA A 17 -9.29 0.95 7.85
C ALA A 17 -9.40 -0.19 8.87
N SER A 18 -9.62 0.13 10.15
CA SER A 18 -9.86 -0.84 11.23
C SER A 18 -11.27 -1.45 11.21
N GLU A 19 -12.22 -0.85 10.50
CA GLU A 19 -13.62 -1.31 10.43
C GLU A 19 -13.89 -2.30 9.28
N GLY A 20 -12.86 -2.77 8.60
CA GLY A 20 -12.97 -3.90 7.66
C GLY A 20 -13.49 -3.54 6.26
N VAL A 21 -13.60 -2.26 5.92
CA VAL A 21 -14.01 -1.86 4.58
C VAL A 21 -12.78 -1.49 3.75
N GLY A 22 -12.19 -2.50 3.10
CA GLY A 22 -11.59 -2.28 1.80
C GLY A 22 -10.08 -2.17 1.64
N LEU A 23 -9.22 -2.30 2.66
CA LEU A 23 -7.79 -2.45 2.41
C LEU A 23 -7.32 -3.77 3.02
N GLY A 24 -7.44 -4.83 2.22
CA GLY A 24 -7.24 -6.20 2.62
C GLY A 24 -5.87 -6.50 3.22
N HIS A 25 -5.77 -7.70 3.81
CA HIS A 25 -4.56 -8.30 4.39
C HIS A 25 -3.27 -8.15 3.56
N GLN A 26 -3.35 -7.88 2.26
CA GLN A 26 -2.18 -7.65 1.41
C GLN A 26 -1.48 -6.32 1.68
N PHE A 27 -2.25 -5.25 1.96
CA PHE A 27 -1.72 -3.93 2.30
C PHE A 27 -0.92 -3.96 3.61
N LEU A 28 -1.42 -4.70 4.57
CA LEU A 28 -0.86 -4.82 5.90
C LEU A 28 0.47 -5.60 5.88
N ARG A 29 0.62 -6.59 5.01
CA ARG A 29 1.89 -7.29 4.81
C ARG A 29 3.00 -6.38 4.27
N HIS A 30 2.67 -5.32 3.54
CA HIS A 30 3.68 -4.36 3.08
C HIS A 30 4.17 -3.49 4.23
N ILE A 31 3.27 -3.07 5.13
CA ILE A 31 3.65 -2.31 6.33
C ILE A 31 4.53 -3.17 7.25
N GLU A 32 4.21 -4.43 7.43
CA GLU A 32 4.98 -5.35 8.29
C GLU A 32 6.46 -5.48 7.89
N ARG A 33 6.78 -5.22 6.63
CA ARG A 33 8.17 -5.26 6.12
C ARG A 33 8.91 -3.93 6.22
N THR A 34 8.24 -2.84 6.59
CA THR A 34 8.90 -1.54 6.72
C THR A 34 9.73 -1.48 8.00
N LYS A 35 10.89 -0.86 7.96
CA LYS A 35 11.76 -0.64 9.13
C LYS A 35 11.54 0.72 9.76
N LEU A 36 11.10 1.69 8.97
CA LEU A 36 10.86 3.07 9.35
C LEU A 36 9.65 3.59 8.58
N MET A 37 8.84 4.41 9.21
CA MET A 37 7.68 5.05 8.60
C MET A 37 7.92 6.54 8.38
N ILE A 38 7.46 7.06 7.24
CA ILE A 38 7.43 8.47 6.93
C ILE A 38 5.96 8.91 6.89
N HIS A 39 5.53 9.68 7.89
CA HIS A 39 4.23 10.32 7.87
C HIS A 39 4.28 11.57 6.99
N VAL A 40 3.58 11.56 5.88
CA VAL A 40 3.46 12.74 5.02
C VAL A 40 2.14 13.45 5.36
N VAL A 41 2.25 14.68 5.90
CA VAL A 41 1.08 15.46 6.31
C VAL A 41 1.02 16.79 5.58
N ASP A 42 -0.18 17.28 5.34
CA ASP A 42 -0.43 18.61 4.78
C ASP A 42 -0.23 19.69 5.86
N ALA A 43 1.00 20.21 5.96
CA ALA A 43 1.32 21.23 6.97
C ALA A 43 0.59 22.56 6.72
N ALA A 44 0.20 22.86 5.49
CA ALA A 44 -0.52 24.08 5.14
C ALA A 44 -2.01 23.99 5.46
N GLY A 45 -2.53 22.78 5.80
CA GLY A 45 -3.95 22.60 6.09
C GLY A 45 -4.88 22.93 4.93
N THR A 46 -4.42 22.72 3.67
CA THR A 46 -5.17 23.11 2.47
C THR A 46 -6.51 22.38 2.34
N GLU A 47 -6.66 21.24 3.02
CA GLU A 47 -7.91 20.45 3.05
C GLU A 47 -8.76 20.74 4.29
N GLY A 48 -8.39 21.76 5.09
CA GLY A 48 -9.12 22.15 6.30
C GLY A 48 -8.94 21.17 7.48
N ARG A 49 -7.94 20.30 7.42
CA ARG A 49 -7.60 19.35 8.48
C ARG A 49 -6.42 19.85 9.29
N ASP A 50 -6.40 19.53 10.58
CA ASP A 50 -5.27 19.83 11.45
C ASP A 50 -4.19 18.75 11.31
N PRO A 51 -2.95 19.09 10.93
CA PRO A 51 -1.89 18.10 10.71
C PRO A 51 -1.49 17.35 11.98
N VAL A 52 -1.61 17.93 13.16
CA VAL A 52 -1.33 17.25 14.44
C VAL A 52 -2.38 16.19 14.72
N ASP A 53 -3.65 16.54 14.54
CA ASP A 53 -4.77 15.62 14.74
C ASP A 53 -4.70 14.45 13.76
N ASP A 54 -4.31 14.72 12.51
CA ASP A 54 -4.18 13.67 11.49
C ASP A 54 -3.09 12.65 11.85
N ILE A 55 -1.95 13.09 12.37
CA ILE A 55 -0.90 12.17 12.83
C ILE A 55 -1.39 11.32 14.00
N TYR A 56 -2.06 11.91 14.97
CA TYR A 56 -2.60 11.15 16.10
C TYR A 56 -3.66 10.15 15.68
N LYS A 57 -4.53 10.48 14.74
CA LYS A 57 -5.53 9.55 14.20
C LYS A 57 -4.86 8.35 13.53
N ILE A 58 -3.90 8.60 12.65
CA ILE A 58 -3.14 7.54 11.97
C ILE A 58 -2.39 6.66 12.98
N ASN A 59 -1.72 7.26 13.97
CA ASN A 59 -1.02 6.51 15.01
C ASN A 59 -1.98 5.63 15.83
N ASN A 60 -3.17 6.10 16.12
CA ASN A 60 -4.19 5.31 16.81
C ASN A 60 -4.70 4.16 15.95
N GLU A 61 -4.90 4.36 14.66
CA GLU A 61 -5.29 3.31 13.72
C GLU A 61 -4.20 2.24 13.59
N LEU A 62 -2.93 2.66 13.43
CA LEU A 62 -1.80 1.74 13.42
C LEU A 62 -1.71 0.92 14.70
N LYS A 63 -1.91 1.55 15.86
CA LYS A 63 -1.90 0.88 17.15
C LYS A 63 -3.06 -0.10 17.32
N ALA A 64 -4.24 0.26 16.83
CA ALA A 64 -5.40 -0.62 16.86
C ALA A 64 -5.21 -1.84 15.96
N TYR A 65 -4.48 -1.66 14.86
CA TYR A 65 -4.18 -2.72 13.92
C TYR A 65 -3.07 -3.66 14.43
N ASN A 66 -1.91 -3.12 14.74
CA ASN A 66 -0.76 -3.87 15.25
C ASN A 66 0.16 -2.95 16.05
N ALA A 67 0.31 -3.25 17.35
CA ALA A 67 1.13 -2.47 18.26
C ALA A 67 2.63 -2.47 17.88
N ASP A 68 3.14 -3.55 17.28
CA ASP A 68 4.54 -3.64 16.86
C ASP A 68 4.85 -2.69 15.70
N ILE A 69 3.87 -2.48 14.81
CA ILE A 69 3.97 -1.51 13.72
C ILE A 69 3.94 -0.09 14.28
N ALA A 70 3.04 0.19 15.21
CA ALA A 70 2.92 1.51 15.82
C ALA A 70 4.17 1.93 16.61
N ASN A 71 4.96 0.97 17.09
CA ASN A 71 6.19 1.21 17.84
C ASN A 71 7.43 1.37 16.95
N ARG A 72 7.30 1.24 15.63
CA ARG A 72 8.44 1.43 14.73
C ARG A 72 8.91 2.87 14.69
N PRO A 73 10.20 3.10 14.39
CA PRO A 73 10.73 4.44 14.16
C PRO A 73 9.91 5.19 13.12
N GLN A 74 9.60 6.44 13.43
CA GLN A 74 8.79 7.31 12.58
C GLN A 74 9.49 8.65 12.37
N VAL A 75 9.26 9.24 11.20
CA VAL A 75 9.58 10.62 10.89
C VAL A 75 8.37 11.31 10.28
N ILE A 76 8.23 12.60 10.47
CA ILE A 76 7.14 13.40 9.90
C ILE A 76 7.71 14.24 8.76
N ALA A 77 7.10 14.12 7.59
CA ALA A 77 7.31 15.00 6.45
C ALA A 77 6.17 16.02 6.41
N ALA A 78 6.43 17.21 6.96
CA ALA A 78 5.51 18.34 6.93
C ALA A 78 5.48 18.93 5.51
N ASN A 79 4.59 18.42 4.67
CA ASN A 79 4.52 18.74 3.24
C ASN A 79 3.71 20.01 2.98
N LYS A 80 3.82 20.52 1.75
CA LYS A 80 3.16 21.72 1.24
C LYS A 80 3.62 23.02 1.91
N ILE A 81 4.88 23.08 2.37
CA ILE A 81 5.41 24.33 2.98
C ILE A 81 5.37 25.54 2.02
N ASP A 82 5.33 25.28 0.72
CA ASP A 82 5.15 26.29 -0.33
C ASP A 82 3.75 26.93 -0.34
N ALA A 83 2.79 26.32 0.32
CA ALA A 83 1.40 26.79 0.44
C ALA A 83 1.07 27.35 1.83
N ILE A 84 2.04 27.54 2.71
CA ILE A 84 1.85 28.17 4.01
C ILE A 84 1.83 29.68 3.83
N PHE A 85 0.67 30.31 4.06
CA PHE A 85 0.46 31.76 3.95
C PHE A 85 -0.08 32.39 5.25
N THR A 86 0.00 31.66 6.37
CA THR A 86 -0.48 32.11 7.67
C THR A 86 0.65 32.66 8.54
N ASP A 87 0.32 33.56 9.47
CA ASP A 87 1.29 34.06 10.47
C ASP A 87 1.66 32.98 11.51
N ASP A 88 0.83 31.97 11.66
CA ASP A 88 1.14 30.77 12.45
C ASP A 88 2.12 29.89 11.71
N ASP A 89 3.12 29.37 12.43
CA ASP A 89 4.09 28.42 11.88
C ASP A 89 3.63 26.96 12.18
N PRO A 90 2.89 26.33 11.26
CA PRO A 90 2.39 24.97 11.49
C PRO A 90 3.53 23.94 11.56
N VAL A 91 4.69 24.22 10.92
CA VAL A 91 5.86 23.37 10.99
C VAL A 91 6.47 23.42 12.38
N GLN A 92 6.58 24.63 12.98
CA GLN A 92 7.09 24.78 14.33
C GLN A 92 6.16 24.09 15.34
N ARG A 93 4.85 24.21 15.16
CA ARG A 93 3.85 23.52 15.99
C ARG A 93 4.00 21.99 15.93
N LEU A 94 4.25 21.42 14.74
CA LEU A 94 4.53 19.99 14.58
C LEU A 94 5.83 19.60 15.30
N LYS A 95 6.88 20.43 15.22
CA LYS A 95 8.13 20.18 15.92
C LYS A 95 7.98 20.20 17.42
N ASP A 96 7.29 21.21 17.94
CA ASP A 96 7.05 21.38 19.38
C ASP A 96 6.26 20.20 19.97
N GLU A 97 5.36 19.60 19.18
CA GLU A 97 4.55 18.46 19.59
C GLU A 97 5.30 17.13 19.51
N PHE A 98 5.99 16.85 18.39
CA PHE A 98 6.51 15.52 18.10
C PHE A 98 8.01 15.32 18.34
N GLU A 99 8.85 16.36 18.26
CA GLU A 99 10.29 16.21 18.52
C GLU A 99 10.60 15.86 20.00
N PRO A 100 9.88 16.36 21.00
CA PRO A 100 10.04 15.88 22.39
C PRO A 100 9.71 14.39 22.57
N GLN A 101 8.90 13.83 21.66
CA GLN A 101 8.55 12.41 21.63
C GLN A 101 9.56 11.56 20.86
N GLY A 102 10.64 12.17 20.35
CA GLY A 102 11.69 11.50 19.57
C GLY A 102 11.40 11.38 18.06
N VAL A 103 10.29 11.97 17.58
CA VAL A 103 9.90 11.93 16.17
C VAL A 103 10.38 13.18 15.46
N LYS A 104 11.31 13.05 14.51
CA LYS A 104 11.84 14.18 13.74
C LYS A 104 10.84 14.71 12.72
N VAL A 105 10.79 16.04 12.59
CA VAL A 105 9.91 16.75 11.64
C VAL A 105 10.73 17.43 10.56
N PHE A 106 10.45 17.09 9.31
CA PHE A 106 11.10 17.64 8.13
C PHE A 106 10.11 18.50 7.33
N PRO A 107 10.35 19.81 7.23
CA PRO A 107 9.56 20.66 6.33
C PRO A 107 9.95 20.35 4.89
N ILE A 108 8.96 19.96 4.08
CA ILE A 108 9.17 19.63 2.67
C ILE A 108 8.13 20.28 1.76
N SER A 109 8.47 20.38 0.48
CA SER A 109 7.53 20.67 -0.58
C SER A 109 7.69 19.62 -1.68
N GLY A 110 6.67 18.80 -1.87
CA GLY A 110 6.64 17.82 -2.95
C GLY A 110 6.63 18.47 -4.35
N ILE A 111 6.15 19.72 -4.45
CA ILE A 111 6.10 20.47 -5.72
C ILE A 111 7.47 21.06 -6.07
N THR A 112 8.12 21.72 -5.10
CA THR A 112 9.40 22.41 -5.36
C THR A 112 10.62 21.52 -5.15
N GLY A 113 10.46 20.40 -4.44
CA GLY A 113 11.55 19.52 -4.03
C GLY A 113 12.32 20.00 -2.81
N GLN A 114 11.92 21.13 -2.20
CA GLN A 114 12.56 21.66 -1.01
C GLN A 114 12.47 20.66 0.16
N GLY A 115 13.55 20.50 0.93
CA GLY A 115 13.62 19.66 2.13
C GLY A 115 13.65 18.14 1.87
N ILE A 116 13.37 17.67 0.64
CA ILE A 116 13.33 16.24 0.33
C ILE A 116 14.68 15.57 0.50
N LYS A 117 15.77 16.22 0.11
CA LYS A 117 17.13 15.65 0.24
C LYS A 117 17.52 15.43 1.69
N GLU A 118 17.20 16.37 2.55
CA GLU A 118 17.47 16.33 3.98
C GLU A 118 16.69 15.19 4.64
N LEU A 119 15.41 15.05 4.30
CA LEU A 119 14.56 13.94 4.76
C LEU A 119 15.16 12.59 4.33
N LEU A 120 15.45 12.42 3.04
CA LEU A 120 15.97 11.16 2.50
C LEU A 120 17.34 10.80 3.07
N TYR A 121 18.20 11.81 3.29
CA TYR A 121 19.49 11.61 3.91
C TYR A 121 19.34 11.12 5.36
N TYR A 122 18.46 11.76 6.13
CA TYR A 122 18.15 11.33 7.49
C TYR A 122 17.61 9.90 7.53
N VAL A 123 16.62 9.59 6.70
CA VAL A 123 16.03 8.23 6.61
C VAL A 123 17.07 7.18 6.24
N SER A 124 17.94 7.49 5.27
CA SER A 124 19.03 6.59 4.89
C SER A 124 20.00 6.32 6.05
N ASN A 125 20.32 7.35 6.83
CA ASN A 125 21.21 7.24 7.98
C ASN A 125 20.56 6.44 9.12
N GLU A 126 19.28 6.71 9.43
CA GLU A 126 18.53 5.95 10.44
C GLU A 126 18.44 4.47 10.07
N LEU A 127 18.13 4.14 8.81
CA LEU A 127 18.06 2.76 8.34
C LEU A 127 19.38 1.99 8.47
N GLN A 128 20.53 2.69 8.46
CA GLN A 128 21.83 2.07 8.70
C GLN A 128 22.08 1.79 10.19
N HIS A 129 21.47 2.58 11.07
CA HIS A 129 21.60 2.44 12.53
C HIS A 129 20.54 1.51 13.12
N LEU A 130 19.40 1.40 12.48
CA LEU A 130 18.44 0.36 12.79
C LEU A 130 19.11 -0.96 12.47
N GLU A 131 19.72 -1.55 13.51
CA GLU A 131 20.42 -2.82 13.42
C GLU A 131 19.63 -3.78 12.53
N GLN A 132 20.36 -4.58 11.81
CA GLN A 132 19.89 -5.77 11.14
C GLN A 132 19.41 -6.78 12.21
N ASP A 133 18.44 -6.41 13.03
CA ASP A 133 17.49 -7.39 13.47
C ASP A 133 16.90 -7.91 12.18
N THR A 134 17.60 -8.88 11.65
CA THR A 134 17.01 -9.84 10.75
C THR A 134 15.84 -10.34 11.56
N ILE A 135 14.67 -9.72 11.40
CA ILE A 135 13.44 -10.43 11.62
C ILE A 135 13.61 -11.55 10.61
N VAL A 136 14.15 -12.66 11.09
CA VAL A 136 13.97 -13.93 10.44
C VAL A 136 12.47 -14.08 10.56
N PHE A 137 11.76 -13.60 9.53
CA PHE A 137 10.47 -14.14 9.27
C PHE A 137 10.80 -15.62 9.11
N GLU A 138 10.60 -16.39 10.19
CA GLU A 138 10.30 -17.78 9.99
C GLU A 138 9.26 -17.68 8.91
N GLN A 139 9.66 -18.13 7.75
CA GLN A 139 8.72 -18.37 6.68
C GLN A 139 7.72 -19.27 7.38
N GLU A 140 6.66 -18.66 7.96
CA GLU A 140 5.44 -19.40 8.16
C GLU A 140 5.09 -19.83 6.75
N TYR A 141 5.70 -20.93 6.42
CA TYR A 141 5.27 -21.76 5.34
C TYR A 141 3.89 -22.22 5.81
N PHE A 142 2.89 -21.34 5.60
CA PHE A 142 1.61 -21.86 5.29
C PHE A 142 1.89 -22.66 4.03
N PRO A 143 1.78 -23.95 4.04
CA PRO A 143 1.52 -24.67 2.82
C PRO A 143 0.11 -24.20 2.41
N GLU A 144 -0.04 -22.97 1.85
CA GLU A 144 -0.80 -22.89 0.66
C GLU A 144 -0.08 -23.95 -0.19
N GLU A 145 -0.63 -25.16 -0.20
CA GLU A 145 -0.42 -26.02 -1.31
C GLU A 145 -0.51 -25.05 -2.48
N GLU A 146 0.65 -24.74 -3.09
CA GLU A 146 0.65 -24.05 -4.34
C GLU A 146 -0.03 -25.01 -5.30
N ILE A 147 -1.37 -25.03 -5.19
CA ILE A 147 -2.17 -25.66 -6.21
C ILE A 147 -1.76 -24.89 -7.46
N PRO A 148 -1.06 -25.55 -8.38
CA PRO A 148 -0.61 -24.88 -9.58
C PRO A 148 -1.79 -24.12 -10.15
N MET A 149 -1.59 -22.93 -10.67
CA MET A 149 -2.70 -22.08 -11.14
C MET A 149 -3.64 -22.83 -12.10
N ASN A 150 -3.11 -23.85 -12.80
CA ASN A 150 -3.88 -24.74 -13.66
C ASN A 150 -4.81 -25.68 -12.90
N ASP A 151 -4.53 -26.01 -11.65
CA ASP A 151 -5.30 -26.96 -10.84
C ASP A 151 -6.31 -26.25 -9.91
N LEU A 152 -6.33 -24.91 -9.91
CA LEU A 152 -7.34 -24.15 -9.18
C LEU A 152 -8.72 -24.37 -9.79
N PRO A 153 -9.77 -24.61 -8.96
CA PRO A 153 -11.11 -24.82 -9.46
C PRO A 153 -11.72 -23.54 -10.03
N TYR A 154 -12.60 -23.73 -11.00
CA TYR A 154 -13.48 -22.70 -11.54
C TYR A 154 -14.80 -23.35 -11.97
N THR A 155 -15.86 -22.57 -12.08
CA THR A 155 -17.16 -22.98 -12.58
C THR A 155 -17.56 -22.12 -13.78
N VAL A 156 -18.29 -22.70 -14.71
CA VAL A 156 -18.91 -21.99 -15.84
C VAL A 156 -20.40 -22.23 -15.74
N GLU A 157 -21.16 -21.17 -15.51
CA GLU A 157 -22.61 -21.24 -15.38
C GLU A 157 -23.27 -20.29 -16.39
N LYS A 158 -24.47 -20.67 -16.84
CA LYS A 158 -25.25 -19.81 -17.71
C LYS A 158 -26.38 -19.19 -16.89
N GLU A 159 -26.34 -17.87 -16.77
CA GLU A 159 -27.35 -17.06 -16.13
C GLU A 159 -28.06 -16.21 -17.17
N ASP A 160 -29.35 -16.55 -17.45
CA ASP A 160 -30.14 -15.92 -18.49
C ASP A 160 -29.46 -15.95 -19.87
N ASP A 161 -29.05 -14.80 -20.39
CA ASP A 161 -28.33 -14.63 -21.66
C ASP A 161 -26.83 -14.41 -21.50
N MET A 162 -26.27 -14.54 -20.27
CA MET A 162 -24.85 -14.35 -19.96
C MET A 162 -24.21 -15.67 -19.51
N TYR A 163 -22.92 -15.79 -19.75
CA TYR A 163 -22.11 -16.85 -19.18
C TYR A 163 -21.21 -16.27 -18.09
N VAL A 164 -21.28 -16.86 -16.91
CA VAL A 164 -20.52 -16.43 -15.74
C VAL A 164 -19.44 -17.47 -15.45
N VAL A 165 -18.21 -17.00 -15.33
CA VAL A 165 -17.06 -17.85 -14.96
C VAL A 165 -16.53 -17.35 -13.63
N GLU A 166 -16.62 -18.17 -12.60
CA GLU A 166 -16.23 -17.83 -11.24
C GLU A 166 -15.26 -18.85 -10.67
N GLY A 167 -14.50 -18.43 -9.68
CA GLY A 167 -13.68 -19.29 -8.87
C GLY A 167 -12.26 -18.76 -8.66
N PRO A 168 -11.51 -19.39 -7.73
CA PRO A 168 -10.17 -18.95 -7.33
C PRO A 168 -9.19 -18.81 -8.49
N LYS A 169 -9.36 -19.60 -9.55
CA LYS A 169 -8.53 -19.54 -10.77
C LYS A 169 -8.68 -18.21 -11.50
N ILE A 170 -9.91 -17.75 -11.65
CA ILE A 170 -10.26 -16.49 -12.35
C ILE A 170 -9.89 -15.29 -11.48
N GLU A 171 -10.28 -15.32 -10.21
CA GLU A 171 -9.99 -14.23 -9.26
C GLU A 171 -8.48 -13.97 -9.15
N LYS A 172 -7.68 -15.04 -9.06
CA LYS A 172 -6.24 -14.95 -9.01
C LYS A 172 -5.68 -14.33 -10.31
N MET A 173 -6.20 -14.72 -11.46
CA MET A 173 -5.77 -14.18 -12.76
C MET A 173 -6.14 -12.71 -12.93
N LEU A 174 -7.37 -12.32 -12.56
CA LEU A 174 -7.82 -10.93 -12.62
C LEU A 174 -7.01 -10.04 -11.69
N GLY A 175 -6.60 -10.54 -10.52
CA GLY A 175 -5.77 -9.80 -9.57
C GLY A 175 -4.35 -9.47 -10.08
N TYR A 176 -3.85 -10.23 -11.07
CA TYR A 176 -2.52 -10.01 -11.66
C TYR A 176 -2.55 -9.32 -13.04
N THR A 177 -3.74 -9.12 -13.62
CA THR A 177 -3.88 -8.70 -15.01
C THR A 177 -4.58 -7.37 -15.12
N ASN A 178 -3.92 -6.37 -15.71
CA ASN A 178 -4.57 -5.11 -16.07
C ASN A 178 -5.28 -5.26 -17.42
N LEU A 179 -6.60 -5.45 -17.36
CA LEU A 179 -7.45 -5.65 -18.55
C LEU A 179 -7.61 -4.38 -19.41
N ASP A 180 -7.31 -3.19 -18.87
CA ASP A 180 -7.39 -1.93 -19.61
C ASP A 180 -6.22 -1.76 -20.58
N SER A 181 -5.17 -2.59 -20.47
CA SER A 181 -4.05 -2.59 -21.39
C SER A 181 -4.20 -3.65 -22.47
N GLU A 182 -3.84 -3.32 -23.72
CA GLU A 182 -3.84 -4.29 -24.84
C GLU A 182 -3.04 -5.55 -24.52
N ARG A 183 -1.91 -5.42 -23.82
CA ARG A 183 -1.05 -6.56 -23.43
C ARG A 183 -1.71 -7.40 -22.34
N GLY A 184 -2.34 -6.78 -21.36
CA GLY A 184 -3.04 -7.49 -20.29
C GLY A 184 -4.25 -8.24 -20.84
N PHE A 185 -5.01 -7.61 -21.72
CA PHE A 185 -6.14 -8.24 -22.38
C PHE A 185 -5.73 -9.44 -23.24
N ALA A 186 -4.68 -9.30 -24.07
CA ALA A 186 -4.15 -10.40 -24.87
C ALA A 186 -3.63 -11.56 -24.00
N PHE A 187 -3.01 -11.24 -22.85
CA PHE A 187 -2.55 -12.24 -21.90
C PHE A 187 -3.73 -12.97 -21.25
N PHE A 188 -4.79 -12.26 -20.89
CA PHE A 188 -6.01 -12.85 -20.35
C PHE A 188 -6.71 -13.77 -21.35
N GLN A 189 -6.83 -13.35 -22.61
CA GLN A 189 -7.39 -14.20 -23.67
C GLN A 189 -6.57 -15.50 -23.85
N LYS A 190 -5.23 -15.39 -23.85
CA LYS A 190 -4.37 -16.56 -23.90
C LYS A 190 -4.60 -17.49 -22.70
N PHE A 191 -4.71 -16.93 -21.51
CA PHE A 191 -5.00 -17.70 -20.30
C PHE A 191 -6.33 -18.47 -20.41
N LEU A 192 -7.41 -17.83 -20.85
CA LEU A 192 -8.69 -18.48 -21.03
C LEU A 192 -8.61 -19.69 -22.00
N LYS A 193 -7.79 -19.55 -23.04
CA LYS A 193 -7.55 -20.61 -24.00
C LYS A 193 -6.71 -21.75 -23.40
N ASP A 194 -5.58 -21.43 -22.79
CA ASP A 194 -4.62 -22.40 -22.26
C ASP A 194 -5.19 -23.16 -21.05
N SER A 195 -6.16 -22.58 -20.34
CA SER A 195 -6.83 -23.19 -19.18
C SER A 195 -8.06 -24.03 -19.53
N GLY A 196 -8.45 -24.11 -20.82
CA GLY A 196 -9.62 -24.85 -21.27
C GLY A 196 -10.98 -24.17 -20.96
N ILE A 197 -10.96 -22.94 -20.44
CA ILE A 197 -12.17 -22.19 -20.11
C ILE A 197 -12.92 -21.83 -21.38
N LEU A 198 -12.22 -21.45 -22.44
CA LEU A 198 -12.84 -21.14 -23.74
C LEU A 198 -13.57 -22.37 -24.32
N GLU A 199 -12.99 -23.56 -24.26
CA GLU A 199 -13.60 -24.79 -24.73
C GLU A 199 -14.90 -25.08 -23.96
N GLN A 200 -14.91 -24.89 -22.64
CA GLN A 200 -16.12 -25.09 -21.84
C GLN A 200 -17.20 -24.04 -22.12
N LEU A 201 -16.83 -22.81 -22.41
CA LEU A 201 -17.77 -21.76 -22.81
C LEU A 201 -18.40 -22.06 -24.18
N GLU A 202 -17.62 -22.57 -25.13
CA GLU A 202 -18.10 -23.01 -26.45
C GLU A 202 -19.04 -24.21 -26.32
N GLU A 203 -18.70 -25.20 -25.49
CA GLU A 203 -19.55 -26.33 -25.16
C GLU A 203 -20.87 -25.91 -24.50
N ALA A 204 -20.81 -24.84 -23.68
CA ALA A 204 -22.02 -24.25 -23.06
C ALA A 204 -22.88 -23.45 -24.05
N GLY A 205 -22.37 -23.18 -25.28
CA GLY A 205 -23.11 -22.58 -26.37
C GLY A 205 -22.77 -21.13 -26.69
N ILE A 206 -21.66 -20.59 -26.19
CA ILE A 206 -21.13 -19.32 -26.65
C ILE A 206 -20.73 -19.43 -28.13
N GLN A 207 -21.12 -18.46 -28.95
CA GLN A 207 -20.67 -18.32 -30.32
C GLN A 207 -19.72 -17.11 -30.42
N GLU A 208 -18.67 -17.26 -31.23
CA GLU A 208 -17.83 -16.11 -31.59
C GLU A 208 -18.69 -15.03 -32.23
N GLY A 209 -18.64 -13.81 -31.64
CA GLY A 209 -19.33 -12.63 -32.15
C GLY A 209 -18.45 -11.78 -33.05
#